data_51201b9b37e6f20b8f005d42df46ef04
#
_entry.id   51201b9b37e6f20b8f005d42df46ef04
#
_cell.length_a   1.000
_cell.length_b   1.000
_cell.length_c   1.000
_cell.angle_alpha   90.00
_cell.angle_beta   90.00
_cell.angle_gamma   90.00
#
_symmetry.space_group_name_H-M   'P 1'
#
loop_
_entity.id
_entity.type
_entity.pdbx_description
1 polymer ?
#
loop_
_entity_poly.entity_id
_entity_poly.type
_entity_poly.pdbx_seq_one_letter_code
_entity_poly.pdbx_strand_id
1 'polypeptide(L)'
;MFKDKSTAYEVVIAGGGLAGLSLALQIKKLRPTTSILVLEKREHDAPAATHKVGESLSELGAYYLREVLDMKHYLTSCQLRKFGFRFFFSPEHASDITRRVEVGSKIFNPFPSHQVDRGKLENDMAEKVVTNGIDLLLGARLTAADLAKNGHSISYEHNQVPQTVSSKWFIDATGRNSFLKRKLQLQKELDHNINAAWFRLNATIDIDYWSDDTQWRSFIAPGLRRLATNHLMGKGYWVWIIPLVDGPTSIGIVADPNYHPFDSFNSFDKSMNWLHIHEPLAASILEQYRQKVMDFKVMKHFAYDSKQFYSSDNWALAGEAGAFLDPLYSPGTDFIGLSNTWITDLVTRNLNGEDIALRSLVFDHAHKQLFRGWGTVYRNMYGLFGKTQIMLMKLIWDWASYWAMPNLLFSNKGYINLDVMKFYASTNGIGHRFALLNENIQLLFRSWGEYETEPVCDHQLNVFDLAFLKRLQSEIGEQYNREDLVSKMESNMRLLEKIVAEIFRKVSTLIQGTPPDMDVDPYKINLESQADGTHMTTGGPNALPVDHAVRADIEKMWFQKVKARQNVSI
;
A
#
# COMPACT_ATOMS: atom_id res chain seq x y z
N MET A 1 28.34 14.80 28.14
CA MET A 1 27.67 15.46 29.28
C MET A 1 26.22 15.00 29.29
N PHE A 2 25.87 14.02 30.10
CA PHE A 2 24.49 13.53 30.21
C PHE A 2 23.69 14.59 30.96
N LYS A 3 22.79 15.32 30.26
CA LYS A 3 21.75 16.09 30.93
C LYS A 3 20.98 15.13 31.84
N ASP A 4 20.70 15.53 33.07
CA ASP A 4 19.74 14.83 33.92
C ASP A 4 18.47 14.59 33.10
N LYS A 5 18.14 13.32 32.86
CA LYS A 5 16.98 12.98 32.02
C LYS A 5 15.73 13.43 32.75
N SER A 6 14.88 14.16 32.05
CA SER A 6 13.56 14.54 32.57
C SER A 6 12.80 13.29 33.00
N THR A 7 12.16 13.33 34.15
CA THR A 7 11.27 12.24 34.60
C THR A 7 9.85 12.38 34.04
N ALA A 8 9.58 13.45 33.28
CA ALA A 8 8.28 13.75 32.71
C ALA A 8 8.40 14.31 31.28
N TYR A 9 7.60 13.79 30.39
CA TYR A 9 7.50 14.23 29.00
C TYR A 9 6.05 14.55 28.62
N GLU A 10 5.86 15.42 27.63
CA GLU A 10 4.52 15.59 27.04
C GLU A 10 4.14 14.37 26.20
N VAL A 11 5.09 13.77 25.48
CA VAL A 11 4.87 12.61 24.61
C VAL A 11 5.97 11.57 24.81
N VAL A 12 5.58 10.32 25.04
CA VAL A 12 6.47 9.16 24.98
C VAL A 12 6.04 8.26 23.83
N ILE A 13 6.99 7.95 22.95
CA ILE A 13 6.80 7.05 21.79
C ILE A 13 7.64 5.80 22.02
N ALA A 14 7.00 4.64 22.07
CA ALA A 14 7.69 3.37 22.15
C ALA A 14 7.91 2.78 20.76
N GLY A 15 9.17 2.70 20.34
CA GLY A 15 9.63 2.23 19.04
C GLY A 15 10.29 3.31 18.20
N GLY A 16 11.60 3.18 17.97
CA GLY A 16 12.42 4.04 17.12
C GLY A 16 12.56 3.51 15.67
N GLY A 17 11.50 2.92 15.13
CA GLY A 17 11.40 2.60 13.70
C GLY A 17 10.78 3.74 12.89
N LEU A 18 10.55 3.52 11.59
CA LEU A 18 10.03 4.54 10.67
C LEU A 18 8.77 5.24 11.24
N ALA A 19 7.81 4.50 11.79
CA ALA A 19 6.58 5.08 12.33
C ALA A 19 6.85 6.01 13.52
N GLY A 20 7.66 5.59 14.50
CA GLY A 20 7.94 6.39 15.69
C GLY A 20 8.82 7.60 15.42
N LEU A 21 9.89 7.43 14.62
CA LEU A 21 10.80 8.53 14.25
C LEU A 21 10.08 9.60 13.42
N SER A 22 9.31 9.19 12.42
CA SER A 22 8.55 10.11 11.58
C SER A 22 7.45 10.84 12.35
N LEU A 23 6.78 10.16 13.29
CA LEU A 23 5.80 10.79 14.19
C LEU A 23 6.44 11.84 15.08
N ALA A 24 7.57 11.50 15.70
CA ALA A 24 8.29 12.43 16.58
C ALA A 24 8.68 13.71 15.83
N LEU A 25 9.21 13.56 14.60
CA LEU A 25 9.56 14.69 13.73
C LEU A 25 8.33 15.51 13.34
N GLN A 26 7.21 14.88 13.01
CA GLN A 26 5.98 15.57 12.62
C GLN A 26 5.39 16.38 13.78
N ILE A 27 5.31 15.80 14.99
CA ILE A 27 4.85 16.51 16.19
C ILE A 27 5.77 17.72 16.47
N LYS A 28 7.09 17.50 16.45
CA LYS A 28 8.08 18.54 16.73
C LYS A 28 8.05 19.68 15.72
N LYS A 29 7.79 19.38 14.44
CA LYS A 29 7.63 20.37 13.36
C LYS A 29 6.40 21.26 13.60
N LEU A 30 5.27 20.70 14.05
CA LEU A 30 4.04 21.45 14.27
C LEU A 30 3.99 22.15 15.64
N ARG A 31 4.63 21.59 16.66
CA ARG A 31 4.72 22.18 18.01
C ARG A 31 6.14 22.04 18.55
N PRO A 32 7.05 22.96 18.17
CA PRO A 32 8.50 22.88 18.49
C PRO A 32 8.83 22.79 19.98
N THR A 33 7.97 23.27 20.86
CA THR A 33 8.17 23.26 22.32
C THR A 33 7.86 21.91 22.98
N THR A 34 7.24 20.95 22.25
CA THR A 34 6.85 19.67 22.83
C THR A 34 8.07 18.86 23.28
N SER A 35 8.05 18.41 24.54
CA SER A 35 9.03 17.45 25.05
C SER A 35 8.65 16.04 24.64
N ILE A 36 9.55 15.38 23.90
CA ILE A 36 9.30 14.05 23.32
C ILE A 36 10.44 13.12 23.70
N LEU A 37 10.08 11.91 24.17
CA LEU A 37 11.01 10.80 24.37
C LEU A 37 10.64 9.66 23.40
N VAL A 38 11.61 9.20 22.63
CA VAL A 38 11.49 7.98 21.82
C VAL A 38 12.31 6.87 22.47
N LEU A 39 11.65 5.75 22.79
CA LEU A 39 12.28 4.56 23.36
C LEU A 39 12.51 3.54 22.22
N GLU A 40 13.76 3.15 21.99
CA GLU A 40 14.12 2.12 20.98
C GLU A 40 14.93 1.01 21.64
N LYS A 41 14.47 -0.24 21.49
CA LYS A 41 15.13 -1.42 22.07
C LYS A 41 16.47 -1.78 21.43
N ARG A 42 16.69 -1.36 20.17
CA ARG A 42 17.94 -1.58 19.45
C ARG A 42 19.03 -0.71 20.03
N GLU A 43 20.20 -1.26 20.25
CA GLU A 43 21.35 -0.60 20.85
C GLU A 43 22.24 0.12 19.83
N HIS A 44 22.24 -0.37 18.59
CA HIS A 44 23.13 0.06 17.50
C HIS A 44 22.33 0.54 16.29
N ASP A 45 23.03 1.14 15.34
CA ASP A 45 22.45 1.53 14.06
C ASP A 45 21.83 0.37 13.31
N ALA A 46 20.83 0.66 12.52
CA ALA A 46 20.19 -0.32 11.66
C ALA A 46 21.16 -0.73 10.53
N PRO A 47 21.28 -2.04 10.23
CA PRO A 47 22.13 -2.47 9.14
C PRO A 47 21.58 -1.97 7.79
N ALA A 48 22.47 -1.43 6.96
CA ALA A 48 22.11 -1.06 5.60
C ALA A 48 21.64 -2.28 4.81
N ALA A 49 20.70 -2.08 3.92
CA ALA A 49 20.05 -3.05 3.04
C ALA A 49 19.31 -4.22 3.72
N THR A 50 19.67 -4.63 4.95
CA THR A 50 19.14 -5.86 5.59
C THR A 50 18.25 -5.60 6.81
N HIS A 51 17.86 -4.34 7.06
CA HIS A 51 17.13 -4.00 8.28
C HIS A 51 15.70 -4.54 8.30
N LYS A 52 14.80 -3.96 7.51
CA LYS A 52 13.38 -4.29 7.45
C LYS A 52 12.88 -4.31 6.01
N VAL A 53 11.77 -5.01 5.77
CA VAL A 53 10.99 -4.88 4.54
C VAL A 53 10.17 -3.58 4.54
N GLY A 54 9.61 -3.20 3.38
CA GLY A 54 8.94 -1.92 3.16
C GLY A 54 9.87 -0.92 2.49
N GLU A 55 10.60 -1.40 1.49
CA GLU A 55 11.66 -0.71 0.76
C GLU A 55 11.12 0.08 -0.42
N SER A 56 9.89 -0.14 -0.82
CA SER A 56 9.21 0.58 -1.90
C SER A 56 8.17 1.53 -1.34
N LEU A 57 8.17 2.78 -1.76
CA LEU A 57 7.14 3.75 -1.40
C LEU A 57 6.06 3.81 -2.49
N SER A 58 4.81 3.98 -2.08
CA SER A 58 3.71 4.46 -2.90
C SER A 58 3.68 6.00 -2.90
N GLU A 59 2.77 6.60 -3.64
CA GLU A 59 2.72 8.06 -3.77
C GLU A 59 2.34 8.75 -2.46
N LEU A 60 1.38 8.23 -1.69
CA LEU A 60 0.98 8.81 -0.39
C LEU A 60 2.13 8.73 0.62
N GLY A 61 2.80 7.58 0.72
CA GLY A 61 3.98 7.43 1.58
C GLY A 61 5.13 8.32 1.15
N ALA A 62 5.35 8.48 -0.16
CA ALA A 62 6.33 9.40 -0.69
C ALA A 62 5.96 10.86 -0.38
N TYR A 63 4.68 11.26 -0.54
CA TYR A 63 4.18 12.58 -0.17
C TYR A 63 4.41 12.86 1.33
N TYR A 64 4.10 11.89 2.18
CA TYR A 64 4.32 12.00 3.63
C TYR A 64 5.78 12.33 3.97
N LEU A 65 6.73 11.55 3.46
CA LEU A 65 8.15 11.80 3.74
C LEU A 65 8.65 13.08 3.08
N ARG A 66 8.27 13.35 1.84
CA ARG A 66 8.76 14.49 1.05
C ARG A 66 8.22 15.83 1.55
N GLU A 67 6.88 15.93 1.65
CA GLU A 67 6.20 17.23 1.84
C GLU A 67 5.79 17.44 3.32
N VAL A 68 5.28 16.41 4.01
CA VAL A 68 4.88 16.54 5.42
C VAL A 68 6.11 16.63 6.31
N LEU A 69 7.12 15.75 6.11
CA LEU A 69 8.35 15.72 6.92
C LEU A 69 9.51 16.53 6.32
N ASP A 70 9.32 17.16 5.17
CA ASP A 70 10.33 18.00 4.53
C ASP A 70 11.64 17.24 4.19
N MET A 71 11.49 15.99 3.75
CA MET A 71 12.62 15.11 3.41
C MET A 71 12.85 14.98 1.90
N LYS A 72 12.30 15.89 1.08
CA LYS A 72 12.43 15.86 -0.38
C LYS A 72 13.87 15.79 -0.83
N HIS A 73 14.73 16.66 -0.29
CA HIS A 73 16.16 16.69 -0.64
C HIS A 73 16.84 15.37 -0.29
N TYR A 74 16.62 14.85 0.92
CA TYR A 74 17.18 13.59 1.37
C TYR A 74 16.79 12.42 0.45
N LEU A 75 15.50 12.27 0.16
CA LEU A 75 15.03 11.19 -0.71
C LEU A 75 15.62 11.27 -2.12
N THR A 76 15.82 12.48 -2.64
CA THR A 76 16.37 12.69 -3.98
C THR A 76 17.88 12.41 -4.03
N SER A 77 18.63 12.73 -2.97
CA SER A 77 20.09 12.60 -2.94
C SER A 77 20.61 11.28 -2.36
N CYS A 78 19.85 10.65 -1.44
CA CYS A 78 20.32 9.49 -0.68
C CYS A 78 19.54 8.19 -0.97
N GLN A 79 18.45 8.25 -1.75
CA GLN A 79 17.63 7.10 -2.07
C GLN A 79 17.40 6.99 -3.58
N LEU A 80 16.90 5.84 -4.07
CA LEU A 80 16.64 5.67 -5.50
C LEU A 80 15.28 6.25 -5.89
N ARG A 81 15.25 7.06 -6.96
CA ARG A 81 13.99 7.46 -7.58
C ARG A 81 13.34 6.23 -8.20
N LYS A 82 12.10 5.93 -7.78
CA LYS A 82 11.34 4.79 -8.28
C LYS A 82 10.77 5.05 -9.66
N PHE A 83 10.90 4.08 -10.57
CA PHE A 83 10.31 4.11 -11.91
C PHE A 83 8.86 3.58 -11.92
N GLY A 84 8.13 3.72 -10.82
CA GLY A 84 6.78 3.21 -10.64
C GLY A 84 6.72 1.73 -10.29
N PHE A 85 5.54 1.16 -10.44
CA PHE A 85 5.33 -0.29 -10.39
C PHE A 85 5.42 -0.86 -11.80
N ARG A 86 5.93 -2.10 -11.90
CA ARG A 86 5.98 -2.87 -13.13
C ARG A 86 5.56 -4.31 -12.86
N PHE A 87 4.63 -4.80 -13.65
CA PHE A 87 4.05 -6.13 -13.49
C PHE A 87 4.32 -6.98 -14.74
N PHE A 88 4.66 -8.24 -14.51
CA PHE A 88 4.83 -9.25 -15.54
C PHE A 88 3.80 -10.36 -15.28
N PHE A 89 2.76 -10.38 -16.09
CA PHE A 89 1.70 -11.37 -16.06
C PHE A 89 2.02 -12.55 -16.97
N SER A 90 1.03 -13.43 -17.25
CA SER A 90 1.16 -14.61 -18.11
C SER A 90 2.21 -15.60 -17.58
N PRO A 91 1.95 -16.20 -16.39
CA PRO A 91 2.90 -17.09 -15.72
C PRO A 91 3.22 -18.37 -16.53
N GLU A 92 2.37 -18.76 -17.49
CA GLU A 92 2.63 -19.84 -18.45
C GLU A 92 3.87 -19.60 -19.31
N HIS A 93 4.34 -18.36 -19.39
CA HIS A 93 5.55 -17.93 -20.08
C HIS A 93 6.69 -17.51 -19.11
N ALA A 94 6.71 -18.03 -17.88
CA ALA A 94 7.70 -17.67 -16.88
C ALA A 94 9.17 -18.02 -17.23
N SER A 95 9.38 -18.82 -18.28
CA SER A 95 10.70 -19.12 -18.84
C SER A 95 11.19 -18.10 -19.88
N ASP A 96 10.31 -17.22 -20.37
CA ASP A 96 10.62 -16.21 -21.40
C ASP A 96 9.89 -14.90 -21.10
N ILE A 97 10.65 -13.91 -20.60
CA ILE A 97 10.10 -12.60 -20.19
C ILE A 97 9.46 -11.84 -21.35
N THR A 98 9.90 -12.08 -22.58
CA THR A 98 9.41 -11.36 -23.77
C THR A 98 7.99 -11.76 -24.15
N ARG A 99 7.59 -12.95 -23.73
CA ARG A 99 6.23 -13.48 -23.97
C ARG A 99 5.25 -13.14 -22.86
N ARG A 100 5.72 -12.59 -21.75
CA ARG A 100 4.86 -12.12 -20.68
C ARG A 100 4.20 -10.79 -21.04
N VAL A 101 3.02 -10.52 -20.49
CA VAL A 101 2.44 -9.17 -20.55
C VAL A 101 3.14 -8.30 -19.54
N GLU A 102 3.91 -7.31 -20.01
CA GLU A 102 4.58 -6.30 -19.21
C GLU A 102 3.71 -5.06 -19.10
N VAL A 103 3.40 -4.62 -17.86
CA VAL A 103 2.61 -3.41 -17.58
C VAL A 103 3.38 -2.48 -16.69
N GLY A 104 3.54 -1.23 -17.10
CA GLY A 104 4.20 -0.20 -16.31
C GLY A 104 4.27 1.12 -17.04
N SER A 105 4.96 2.10 -16.49
CA SER A 105 5.20 3.38 -17.14
C SER A 105 6.40 3.32 -18.08
N LYS A 106 6.36 4.11 -19.17
CA LYS A 106 7.54 4.40 -20.04
C LYS A 106 8.37 5.59 -19.57
N ILE A 107 7.85 6.36 -18.65
CA ILE A 107 8.50 7.56 -18.08
C ILE A 107 8.45 7.49 -16.57
N PHE A 108 9.28 8.25 -15.88
CA PHE A 108 9.09 8.44 -14.45
C PHE A 108 7.73 9.02 -14.16
N ASN A 109 7.09 8.52 -13.10
CA ASN A 109 5.81 9.06 -12.65
C ASN A 109 5.93 10.57 -12.44
N PRO A 110 4.92 11.38 -12.89
CA PRO A 110 4.88 12.82 -12.66
C PRO A 110 5.06 13.16 -11.17
N PHE A 111 4.31 12.54 -10.27
CA PHE A 111 4.59 12.62 -8.84
C PHE A 111 5.66 11.57 -8.46
N PRO A 112 6.85 11.99 -7.96
CA PRO A 112 7.95 11.06 -7.72
C PRO A 112 7.77 10.26 -6.42
N SER A 113 7.99 8.95 -6.52
CA SER A 113 8.19 8.05 -5.38
C SER A 113 9.62 7.48 -5.35
N HIS A 114 9.96 6.69 -4.34
CA HIS A 114 11.33 6.24 -4.09
C HIS A 114 11.37 4.77 -3.64
N GLN A 115 12.46 4.10 -4.00
CA GLN A 115 12.91 2.89 -3.32
C GLN A 115 13.84 3.33 -2.19
N VAL A 116 13.65 2.79 -1.00
CA VAL A 116 14.38 3.24 0.19
C VAL A 116 15.11 2.07 0.87
N ASP A 117 16.37 2.30 1.19
CA ASP A 117 17.07 1.46 2.16
C ASP A 117 16.58 1.84 3.57
N ARG A 118 15.83 0.92 4.19
CA ARG A 118 15.20 1.15 5.48
C ARG A 118 16.21 1.33 6.62
N GLY A 119 17.38 0.72 6.52
CA GLY A 119 18.46 0.89 7.50
C GLY A 119 19.01 2.29 7.47
N LYS A 120 19.43 2.75 6.29
CA LYS A 120 19.93 4.12 6.08
C LYS A 120 18.88 5.17 6.43
N LEU A 121 17.65 5.03 5.93
CA LEU A 121 16.57 5.96 6.20
C LEU A 121 16.28 6.10 7.69
N GLU A 122 16.17 4.98 8.43
CA GLU A 122 15.88 5.01 9.87
C GLU A 122 17.05 5.57 10.70
N ASN A 123 18.30 5.35 10.30
CA ASN A 123 19.48 5.94 10.96
C ASN A 123 19.53 7.46 10.74
N ASP A 124 19.39 7.93 9.51
CA ASP A 124 19.39 9.37 9.19
C ASP A 124 18.20 10.10 9.86
N MET A 125 17.05 9.43 9.96
CA MET A 125 15.92 9.98 10.72
C MET A 125 16.18 10.01 12.22
N ALA A 126 16.90 9.04 12.78
CA ALA A 126 17.29 9.04 14.19
C ALA A 126 18.23 10.22 14.51
N GLU A 127 19.22 10.50 13.66
CA GLU A 127 20.06 11.69 13.77
C GLU A 127 19.23 12.98 13.69
N LYS A 128 18.29 13.04 12.75
CA LYS A 128 17.39 14.18 12.59
C LYS A 128 16.49 14.38 13.81
N VAL A 129 16.03 13.32 14.45
CA VAL A 129 15.27 13.36 15.71
C VAL A 129 16.08 14.02 16.80
N VAL A 130 17.32 13.58 17.00
CA VAL A 130 18.22 14.14 18.05
C VAL A 130 18.57 15.60 17.74
N THR A 131 18.90 15.94 16.51
CA THR A 131 19.26 17.33 16.12
C THR A 131 18.09 18.30 16.25
N ASN A 132 16.84 17.80 16.19
CA ASN A 132 15.64 18.60 16.47
C ASN A 132 15.27 18.68 17.96
N GLY A 133 16.14 18.23 18.87
CA GLY A 133 15.94 18.33 20.32
C GLY A 133 14.86 17.38 20.84
N ILE A 134 14.75 16.19 20.24
CA ILE A 134 13.92 15.09 20.72
C ILE A 134 14.85 14.09 21.41
N ASP A 135 14.48 13.62 22.58
CA ASP A 135 15.25 12.61 23.29
C ASP A 135 15.02 11.23 22.65
N LEU A 136 16.07 10.63 22.08
CA LEU A 136 16.08 9.28 21.56
C LEU A 136 16.93 8.40 22.48
N LEU A 137 16.33 7.35 23.04
CA LEU A 137 17.01 6.42 23.93
C LEU A 137 17.12 5.05 23.27
N LEU A 138 18.33 4.75 22.78
CA LEU A 138 18.65 3.43 22.23
C LEU A 138 18.92 2.43 23.37
N GLY A 139 18.69 1.14 23.13
CA GLY A 139 18.81 0.09 24.16
C GLY A 139 17.72 0.13 25.22
N ALA A 140 16.67 0.92 25.01
CA ALA A 140 15.56 1.08 25.95
C ALA A 140 14.38 0.18 25.58
N ARG A 141 14.18 -0.88 26.33
CA ARG A 141 13.12 -1.86 26.13
C ARG A 141 11.90 -1.54 26.99
N LEU A 142 10.78 -1.19 26.36
CA LEU A 142 9.50 -1.01 27.05
C LEU A 142 9.11 -2.28 27.82
N THR A 143 8.77 -2.14 29.10
CA THR A 143 8.39 -3.24 30.00
C THR A 143 6.94 -3.12 30.49
N ALA A 144 6.49 -1.90 30.82
CA ALA A 144 5.12 -1.64 31.25
C ALA A 144 4.64 -0.25 30.81
N ALA A 145 3.33 -0.08 30.75
CA ALA A 145 2.70 1.23 30.57
C ALA A 145 1.39 1.24 31.35
N ASP A 146 1.30 2.06 32.38
CA ASP A 146 0.08 2.24 33.14
C ASP A 146 -0.64 3.48 32.64
N LEU A 147 -1.79 3.24 32.01
CA LEU A 147 -2.57 4.28 31.38
C LEU A 147 -3.56 4.88 32.38
N ALA A 148 -3.54 6.18 32.54
CA ALA A 148 -4.48 6.91 33.35
C ALA A 148 -4.92 8.20 32.66
N LYS A 149 -6.14 8.64 32.91
CA LYS A 149 -6.74 9.80 32.25
C LYS A 149 -5.95 11.10 32.44
N ASN A 150 -5.20 11.23 33.55
CA ASN A 150 -4.44 12.44 33.89
C ASN A 150 -2.93 12.31 33.64
N GLY A 151 -2.51 11.28 32.90
CA GLY A 151 -1.11 11.02 32.57
C GLY A 151 -0.76 9.55 32.71
N HIS A 152 0.24 9.12 31.97
CA HIS A 152 0.67 7.73 31.89
C HIS A 152 2.00 7.54 32.62
N SER A 153 2.20 6.35 33.19
CA SER A 153 3.47 5.90 33.75
C SER A 153 4.06 4.85 32.84
N ILE A 154 5.22 5.12 32.27
CA ILE A 154 5.88 4.27 31.26
C ILE A 154 7.16 3.71 31.85
N SER A 155 7.20 2.39 32.02
CA SER A 155 8.38 1.69 32.53
C SER A 155 9.15 1.05 31.38
N TYR A 156 10.45 1.16 31.43
CA TYR A 156 11.37 0.57 30.47
C TYR A 156 12.65 0.11 31.17
N GLU A 157 13.38 -0.79 30.55
CA GLU A 157 14.70 -1.23 30.98
C GLU A 157 15.74 -0.62 30.04
N HIS A 158 16.75 0.02 30.61
CA HIS A 158 17.88 0.55 29.86
C HIS A 158 19.19 0.17 30.59
N ASN A 159 20.11 -0.46 29.86
CA ASN A 159 21.33 -1.03 30.45
C ASN A 159 21.04 -1.96 31.65
N GLN A 160 20.01 -2.80 31.55
CA GLN A 160 19.55 -3.71 32.59
C GLN A 160 19.03 -3.00 33.87
N VAL A 161 18.87 -1.69 33.83
CA VAL A 161 18.33 -0.90 34.95
C VAL A 161 16.88 -0.50 34.64
N PRO A 162 15.93 -0.87 35.52
CA PRO A 162 14.55 -0.40 35.39
C PRO A 162 14.46 1.13 35.54
N GLN A 163 13.71 1.75 34.67
CA GLN A 163 13.44 3.19 34.64
C GLN A 163 11.94 3.43 34.47
N THR A 164 11.46 4.56 34.97
CA THR A 164 10.07 4.98 34.80
C THR A 164 10.01 6.46 34.48
N VAL A 165 9.17 6.83 33.51
CA VAL A 165 8.88 8.22 33.15
C VAL A 165 7.37 8.43 33.11
N SER A 166 6.93 9.65 33.41
CA SER A 166 5.55 10.06 33.20
C SER A 166 5.36 10.74 31.86
N SER A 167 4.17 10.61 31.26
CA SER A 167 3.84 11.31 30.02
C SER A 167 2.37 11.70 29.95
N LYS A 168 2.07 12.80 29.24
CA LYS A 168 0.68 13.14 28.89
C LYS A 168 0.13 12.25 27.80
N TRP A 169 0.95 11.91 26.81
CA TRP A 169 0.63 11.03 25.69
C TRP A 169 1.55 9.82 25.64
N PHE A 170 0.98 8.64 25.44
CA PHE A 170 1.74 7.44 25.15
C PHE A 170 1.37 6.86 23.80
N ILE A 171 2.37 6.65 22.92
CA ILE A 171 2.16 6.15 21.57
C ILE A 171 2.95 4.87 21.38
N ASP A 172 2.22 3.80 21.04
CA ASP A 172 2.82 2.51 20.68
C ASP A 172 3.18 2.51 19.20
N ALA A 173 4.47 2.59 18.90
CA ALA A 173 5.08 2.42 17.59
C ALA A 173 6.02 1.19 17.57
N THR A 174 5.77 0.19 18.45
CA THR A 174 6.64 -0.99 18.61
C THR A 174 6.54 -2.00 17.44
N GLY A 175 5.82 -1.63 16.38
CA GLY A 175 5.61 -2.47 15.21
C GLY A 175 4.88 -3.77 15.58
N ARG A 176 5.27 -4.88 14.99
CA ARG A 176 4.63 -6.19 15.22
C ARG A 176 4.62 -6.69 16.68
N ASN A 177 5.43 -6.07 17.56
CA ASN A 177 5.33 -6.33 19.00
C ASN A 177 3.97 -5.89 19.57
N SER A 178 3.35 -4.83 19.02
CA SER A 178 1.98 -4.39 19.35
C SER A 178 1.70 -4.37 20.85
N PHE A 179 2.53 -3.67 21.63
CA PHE A 179 2.50 -3.72 23.09
C PHE A 179 1.15 -3.31 23.67
N LEU A 180 0.66 -2.11 23.33
CA LEU A 180 -0.64 -1.62 23.82
C LEU A 180 -1.79 -2.46 23.31
N LYS A 181 -1.76 -2.83 22.03
CA LYS A 181 -2.81 -3.66 21.44
C LYS A 181 -3.00 -4.98 22.20
N ARG A 182 -1.90 -5.62 22.64
CA ARG A 182 -1.96 -6.83 23.48
C ARG A 182 -2.44 -6.51 24.90
N LYS A 183 -1.88 -5.46 25.53
CA LYS A 183 -2.27 -5.05 26.88
C LYS A 183 -3.76 -4.72 26.98
N LEU A 184 -4.31 -4.04 25.99
CA LEU A 184 -5.71 -3.60 25.95
C LEU A 184 -6.66 -4.59 25.24
N GLN A 185 -6.17 -5.77 24.83
CA GLN A 185 -6.95 -6.82 24.16
C GLN A 185 -7.67 -6.33 22.88
N LEU A 186 -6.96 -5.50 22.11
CA LEU A 186 -7.48 -4.86 20.89
C LEU A 186 -7.22 -5.68 19.62
N GLN A 187 -6.64 -6.88 19.73
CA GLN A 187 -6.36 -7.74 18.58
C GLN A 187 -7.65 -8.05 17.82
N LYS A 188 -7.53 -8.00 16.50
CA LYS A 188 -8.56 -8.41 15.58
C LYS A 188 -7.91 -9.16 14.42
N GLU A 189 -8.39 -10.35 14.18
CA GLU A 189 -7.97 -11.18 13.07
C GLU A 189 -8.53 -10.66 11.75
N LEU A 190 -7.83 -10.95 10.67
CA LEU A 190 -8.27 -10.69 9.30
C LEU A 190 -8.39 -12.02 8.56
N ASP A 191 -9.44 -12.11 7.75
CA ASP A 191 -9.58 -13.15 6.74
C ASP A 191 -8.69 -12.84 5.53
N HIS A 192 -7.37 -12.84 5.76
CA HIS A 192 -6.32 -12.65 4.77
C HIS A 192 -5.06 -13.39 5.22
N ASN A 193 -5.03 -14.69 4.94
CA ASN A 193 -3.99 -15.58 5.43
C ASN A 193 -2.89 -15.77 4.37
N ILE A 194 -1.94 -14.86 4.33
CA ILE A 194 -0.86 -14.85 3.35
C ILE A 194 0.49 -14.94 4.05
N ASN A 195 1.47 -15.55 3.38
CA ASN A 195 2.83 -15.73 3.87
C ASN A 195 3.84 -15.06 2.95
N ALA A 196 4.99 -14.69 3.51
CA ALA A 196 6.09 -14.12 2.75
C ALA A 196 7.43 -14.71 3.15
N ALA A 197 8.32 -14.83 2.17
CA ALA A 197 9.75 -15.08 2.38
C ALA A 197 10.55 -14.15 1.49
N TRP A 198 11.63 -13.56 1.99
CA TRP A 198 12.47 -12.66 1.19
C TRP A 198 13.92 -12.73 1.61
N PHE A 199 14.77 -12.32 0.67
CA PHE A 199 16.21 -12.21 0.84
C PHE A 199 16.76 -11.01 0.07
N ARG A 200 17.95 -10.56 0.45
CA ARG A 200 18.67 -9.53 -0.28
C ARG A 200 19.95 -10.09 -0.85
N LEU A 201 20.25 -9.64 -2.06
CA LEU A 201 21.50 -9.95 -2.76
C LEU A 201 22.37 -8.69 -2.80
N ASN A 202 23.65 -8.81 -2.46
CA ASN A 202 24.63 -7.76 -2.71
C ASN A 202 25.01 -7.75 -4.20
N ALA A 203 24.02 -7.50 -5.03
CA ALA A 203 24.13 -7.45 -6.48
C ALA A 203 23.01 -6.62 -7.08
N THR A 204 23.32 -5.91 -8.15
CA THR A 204 22.33 -5.22 -8.98
C THR A 204 21.72 -6.22 -9.95
N ILE A 205 20.41 -6.44 -9.84
CA ILE A 205 19.62 -7.25 -10.78
C ILE A 205 18.94 -6.30 -11.74
N ASP A 206 19.29 -6.40 -13.03
CA ASP A 206 18.70 -5.57 -14.08
C ASP A 206 17.90 -6.45 -15.04
N ILE A 207 16.59 -6.22 -15.06
CA ILE A 207 15.64 -7.00 -15.87
C ILE A 207 15.84 -6.78 -17.36
N ASP A 208 16.43 -5.67 -17.79
CA ASP A 208 16.75 -5.44 -19.20
C ASP A 208 17.67 -6.53 -19.78
N TYR A 209 18.47 -7.20 -18.94
CA TYR A 209 19.35 -8.29 -19.34
C TYR A 209 18.74 -9.69 -19.23
N TRP A 210 17.43 -9.80 -18.96
CA TRP A 210 16.74 -11.08 -18.89
C TRP A 210 16.38 -11.65 -20.28
N SER A 211 16.54 -10.88 -21.31
CA SER A 211 16.41 -11.29 -22.71
C SER A 211 17.37 -10.53 -23.61
N ASP A 212 17.79 -11.14 -24.72
CA ASP A 212 18.57 -10.50 -25.78
C ASP A 212 17.70 -9.90 -26.89
N ASP A 213 16.38 -10.03 -26.80
CA ASP A 213 15.44 -9.44 -27.73
C ASP A 213 15.50 -7.91 -27.70
N THR A 214 16.03 -7.34 -28.77
CA THR A 214 16.24 -5.88 -28.91
C THR A 214 14.93 -5.12 -29.03
N GLN A 215 13.89 -5.75 -29.60
CA GLN A 215 12.55 -5.14 -29.71
C GLN A 215 11.92 -5.01 -28.33
N TRP A 216 11.95 -6.09 -27.54
CA TRP A 216 11.45 -6.07 -26.17
C TRP A 216 12.21 -5.07 -25.29
N ARG A 217 13.55 -5.05 -25.38
CA ARG A 217 14.37 -4.09 -24.63
C ARG A 217 14.04 -2.64 -24.98
N SER A 218 13.80 -2.33 -26.25
CA SER A 218 13.57 -0.97 -26.75
C SER A 218 12.27 -0.32 -26.26
N PHE A 219 11.35 -1.11 -25.70
CA PHE A 219 10.10 -0.56 -25.14
C PHE A 219 10.32 0.40 -23.99
N ILE A 220 11.36 0.17 -23.17
CA ILE A 220 11.77 1.02 -22.04
C ILE A 220 13.19 1.49 -22.28
N ALA A 221 13.48 2.73 -21.94
CA ALA A 221 14.85 3.24 -21.99
C ALA A 221 15.79 2.39 -21.09
N PRO A 222 17.02 2.10 -21.53
CA PRO A 222 17.94 1.17 -20.85
C PRO A 222 18.15 1.53 -19.37
N GLY A 223 18.14 0.51 -18.51
CA GLY A 223 18.38 0.62 -17.07
C GLY A 223 17.18 1.14 -16.26
N LEU A 224 16.05 1.50 -16.90
CA LEU A 224 14.89 2.03 -16.18
C LEU A 224 14.00 0.93 -15.61
N ARG A 225 13.87 -0.25 -16.26
CA ARG A 225 13.13 -1.38 -15.66
C ARG A 225 13.66 -1.73 -14.29
N ARG A 226 14.99 -1.73 -14.13
CA ARG A 226 15.63 -1.98 -12.84
C ARG A 226 15.15 -1.05 -11.73
N LEU A 227 14.87 0.21 -12.03
CA LEU A 227 14.44 1.22 -11.04
C LEU A 227 12.96 1.12 -10.64
N ALA A 228 12.18 0.24 -11.28
CA ALA A 228 10.81 -0.05 -10.87
C ALA A 228 10.76 -0.99 -9.66
N THR A 229 9.62 -1.04 -8.99
CA THR A 229 9.24 -2.21 -8.20
C THR A 229 8.69 -3.23 -9.17
N ASN A 230 9.48 -4.23 -9.51
CA ASN A 230 9.09 -5.26 -10.47
C ASN A 230 8.34 -6.39 -9.76
N HIS A 231 7.24 -6.85 -10.37
CA HIS A 231 6.40 -7.90 -9.84
C HIS A 231 6.25 -9.01 -10.88
N LEU A 232 6.62 -10.25 -10.53
CA LEU A 232 6.28 -11.42 -11.31
C LEU A 232 4.99 -12.00 -10.70
N MET A 233 3.95 -12.13 -11.54
CA MET A 233 2.60 -12.47 -11.08
C MET A 233 2.22 -13.87 -11.54
N GLY A 234 1.67 -14.68 -10.62
CA GLY A 234 1.18 -16.00 -10.92
C GLY A 234 0.02 -16.42 -10.02
N LYS A 235 -0.65 -17.52 -10.35
CA LYS A 235 -1.80 -18.00 -9.57
C LYS A 235 -1.42 -18.29 -8.13
N GLY A 236 -1.98 -17.53 -7.21
CA GLY A 236 -1.76 -17.70 -5.77
C GLY A 236 -0.49 -17.03 -5.22
N TYR A 237 0.27 -16.32 -6.04
CA TYR A 237 1.52 -15.68 -5.62
C TYR A 237 1.88 -14.44 -6.43
N TRP A 238 2.82 -13.67 -5.87
CA TRP A 238 3.60 -12.68 -6.58
C TRP A 238 5.03 -12.63 -6.02
N VAL A 239 5.97 -12.21 -6.85
CA VAL A 239 7.39 -12.06 -6.47
C VAL A 239 7.78 -10.61 -6.68
N TRP A 240 8.42 -9.97 -5.70
CA TRP A 240 9.00 -8.65 -5.89
C TRP A 240 10.49 -8.70 -6.22
N ILE A 241 10.95 -7.74 -7.01
CA ILE A 241 12.36 -7.44 -7.25
C ILE A 241 12.50 -5.93 -7.10
N ILE A 242 13.16 -5.48 -6.03
CA ILE A 242 13.28 -4.09 -5.62
C ILE A 242 14.76 -3.71 -5.52
N PRO A 243 15.23 -2.75 -6.33
CA PRO A 243 16.60 -2.24 -6.20
C PRO A 243 16.71 -1.36 -4.97
N LEU A 244 17.85 -1.43 -4.29
CA LEU A 244 18.21 -0.53 -3.20
C LEU A 244 19.37 0.37 -3.62
N VAL A 245 19.53 1.48 -2.91
CA VAL A 245 20.67 2.37 -3.11
C VAL A 245 21.97 1.60 -2.86
N ASP A 246 23.05 1.97 -3.56
CA ASP A 246 24.39 1.33 -3.53
C ASP A 246 24.45 -0.10 -4.07
N GLY A 247 23.41 -0.56 -4.76
CA GLY A 247 23.48 -1.74 -5.60
C GLY A 247 22.78 -3.02 -5.13
N PRO A 248 22.47 -3.24 -3.83
CA PRO A 248 21.73 -4.43 -3.42
C PRO A 248 20.34 -4.51 -4.06
N THR A 249 19.83 -5.73 -4.16
CA THR A 249 18.47 -5.98 -4.63
C THR A 249 17.71 -6.84 -3.61
N SER A 250 16.51 -6.42 -3.26
CA SER A 250 15.57 -7.18 -2.41
C SER A 250 14.65 -8.03 -3.29
N ILE A 251 14.56 -9.32 -3.00
CA ILE A 251 13.71 -10.29 -3.68
C ILE A 251 12.81 -10.97 -2.65
N GLY A 252 11.52 -11.09 -2.95
CA GLY A 252 10.62 -11.79 -2.04
C GLY A 252 9.44 -12.45 -2.72
N ILE A 253 9.02 -13.55 -2.14
CA ILE A 253 7.88 -14.37 -2.54
C ILE A 253 6.76 -14.07 -1.55
N VAL A 254 5.58 -13.73 -2.04
CA VAL A 254 4.35 -13.59 -1.25
C VAL A 254 3.31 -14.53 -1.82
N ALA A 255 2.76 -15.41 -0.99
CA ALA A 255 1.91 -16.46 -1.50
C ALA A 255 0.79 -16.85 -0.52
N ASP A 256 -0.33 -17.21 -1.12
CA ASP A 256 -1.48 -17.80 -0.44
C ASP A 256 -1.21 -19.29 -0.15
N PRO A 257 -1.27 -19.74 1.11
CA PRO A 257 -1.00 -21.12 1.48
C PRO A 257 -1.95 -22.14 0.87
N ASN A 258 -3.12 -21.73 0.39
CA ASN A 258 -4.04 -22.62 -0.34
C ASN A 258 -3.49 -23.05 -1.71
N TYR A 259 -2.59 -22.27 -2.30
CA TYR A 259 -1.94 -22.57 -3.59
C TYR A 259 -0.47 -22.97 -3.37
N HIS A 260 0.22 -22.33 -2.43
CA HIS A 260 1.66 -22.50 -2.18
C HIS A 260 1.90 -22.67 -0.67
N PRO A 261 2.01 -23.91 -0.19
CA PRO A 261 2.27 -24.18 1.22
C PRO A 261 3.52 -23.45 1.71
N PHE A 262 3.45 -22.79 2.87
CA PHE A 262 4.56 -21.99 3.41
C PHE A 262 5.87 -22.78 3.53
N ASP A 263 5.79 -24.06 3.84
CA ASP A 263 6.96 -24.94 3.97
C ASP A 263 7.69 -25.20 2.65
N SER A 264 7.10 -24.83 1.50
CA SER A 264 7.74 -24.95 0.19
C SER A 264 8.74 -23.81 -0.12
N PHE A 265 8.70 -22.69 0.66
CA PHE A 265 9.58 -21.52 0.42
C PHE A 265 10.07 -20.83 1.71
N ASN A 266 10.00 -21.47 2.86
CA ASN A 266 10.34 -20.88 4.16
C ASN A 266 11.84 -20.95 4.55
N SER A 267 12.71 -21.31 3.62
CA SER A 267 14.17 -21.16 3.72
C SER A 267 14.74 -20.71 2.39
N PHE A 268 15.98 -20.20 2.37
CA PHE A 268 16.60 -19.71 1.13
C PHE A 268 16.62 -20.79 0.04
N ASP A 269 17.12 -22.00 0.36
CA ASP A 269 17.17 -23.10 -0.60
C ASP A 269 15.79 -23.52 -1.10
N LYS A 270 14.80 -23.57 -0.21
CA LYS A 270 13.43 -23.85 -0.60
C LYS A 270 12.83 -22.74 -1.46
N SER A 271 13.11 -21.47 -1.14
CA SER A 271 12.68 -20.35 -1.96
C SER A 271 13.28 -20.40 -3.37
N MET A 272 14.57 -20.75 -3.49
CA MET A 272 15.20 -20.92 -4.80
C MET A 272 14.60 -22.11 -5.57
N ASN A 273 14.35 -23.25 -4.92
CA ASN A 273 13.68 -24.38 -5.55
C ASN A 273 12.25 -24.03 -5.98
N TRP A 274 11.52 -23.27 -5.16
CA TRP A 274 10.18 -22.79 -5.50
C TRP A 274 10.23 -21.86 -6.72
N LEU A 275 11.22 -20.94 -6.79
CA LEU A 275 11.42 -20.09 -7.96
C LEU A 275 11.75 -20.89 -9.21
N HIS A 276 12.56 -21.96 -9.13
CA HIS A 276 12.84 -22.83 -10.27
C HIS A 276 11.57 -23.49 -10.84
N ILE A 277 10.59 -23.78 -10.00
CA ILE A 277 9.32 -24.38 -10.42
C ILE A 277 8.37 -23.35 -11.04
N HIS A 278 8.25 -22.16 -10.41
CA HIS A 278 7.22 -21.19 -10.74
C HIS A 278 7.71 -20.00 -11.57
N GLU A 279 8.96 -19.62 -11.45
CA GLU A 279 9.62 -18.49 -12.12
C GLU A 279 11.03 -18.90 -12.61
N PRO A 280 11.12 -19.90 -13.53
CA PRO A 280 12.40 -20.53 -13.88
C PRO A 280 13.43 -19.56 -14.45
N LEU A 281 13.03 -18.56 -15.24
CA LEU A 281 13.95 -17.53 -15.75
C LEU A 281 14.53 -16.72 -14.61
N ALA A 282 13.70 -16.22 -13.72
CA ALA A 282 14.15 -15.48 -12.54
C ALA A 282 15.10 -16.32 -11.70
N ALA A 283 14.77 -17.58 -11.42
CA ALA A 283 15.59 -18.50 -10.65
C ALA A 283 16.97 -18.70 -11.28
N SER A 284 17.04 -18.92 -12.61
CA SER A 284 18.31 -19.14 -13.33
C SER A 284 19.25 -17.94 -13.25
N ILE A 285 18.69 -16.72 -13.22
CA ILE A 285 19.46 -15.48 -13.07
C ILE A 285 19.91 -15.28 -11.62
N LEU A 286 18.99 -15.45 -10.66
CA LEU A 286 19.29 -15.25 -9.24
C LEU A 286 20.29 -16.28 -8.70
N GLU A 287 20.29 -17.50 -9.23
CA GLU A 287 21.27 -18.55 -8.85
C GLU A 287 22.72 -18.13 -9.08
N GLN A 288 22.99 -17.31 -10.10
CA GLN A 288 24.33 -16.78 -10.37
C GLN A 288 24.86 -15.90 -9.23
N TYR A 289 23.97 -15.40 -8.39
CA TYR A 289 24.27 -14.52 -7.24
C TYR A 289 24.09 -15.20 -5.89
N ARG A 290 23.92 -16.53 -5.85
CA ARG A 290 23.68 -17.31 -4.62
C ARG A 290 24.69 -16.97 -3.50
N GLN A 291 25.97 -16.81 -3.85
CA GLN A 291 27.03 -16.50 -2.89
C GLN A 291 27.02 -15.04 -2.40
N LYS A 292 26.14 -14.20 -2.94
CA LYS A 292 25.97 -12.78 -2.56
C LYS A 292 24.74 -12.53 -1.69
N VAL A 293 24.14 -13.59 -1.14
CA VAL A 293 23.00 -13.47 -0.21
C VAL A 293 23.45 -12.76 1.06
N MET A 294 22.74 -11.70 1.43
CA MET A 294 23.00 -10.90 2.62
C MET A 294 22.19 -11.34 3.82
N ASP A 295 20.92 -11.68 3.61
CA ASP A 295 20.00 -12.17 4.63
C ASP A 295 18.87 -13.00 4.02
N PHE A 296 18.15 -13.71 4.89
CA PHE A 296 16.89 -14.39 4.56
C PHE A 296 15.91 -14.21 5.72
N LYS A 297 14.67 -13.84 5.41
CA LYS A 297 13.62 -13.62 6.41
C LYS A 297 12.28 -14.17 5.93
N VAL A 298 11.41 -14.46 6.88
CA VAL A 298 10.06 -14.96 6.61
C VAL A 298 9.03 -14.28 7.49
N MET A 299 7.80 -14.20 6.99
CA MET A 299 6.62 -13.85 7.78
C MET A 299 5.48 -14.80 7.44
N LYS A 300 4.94 -15.44 8.48
CA LYS A 300 3.78 -16.31 8.38
C LYS A 300 2.55 -15.59 8.94
N HIS A 301 1.39 -15.70 8.24
CA HIS A 301 0.12 -15.10 8.67
C HIS A 301 0.30 -13.64 9.07
N PHE A 302 0.83 -12.82 8.17
CA PHE A 302 1.35 -11.51 8.52
C PHE A 302 0.28 -10.43 8.69
N ALA A 303 -0.94 -10.62 8.17
CA ALA A 303 -2.00 -9.61 8.22
C ALA A 303 -2.77 -9.65 9.55
N TYR A 304 -3.07 -8.48 10.09
CA TYR A 304 -3.87 -8.30 11.30
C TYR A 304 -4.43 -6.88 11.41
N ASP A 305 -5.47 -6.71 12.23
CA ASP A 305 -6.18 -5.45 12.46
C ASP A 305 -6.24 -5.11 13.97
N SER A 306 -6.84 -4.00 14.30
CA SER A 306 -7.11 -3.56 15.67
C SER A 306 -8.57 -3.13 15.85
N LYS A 307 -9.12 -3.34 17.04
CA LYS A 307 -10.44 -2.87 17.42
C LYS A 307 -10.48 -1.34 17.60
N GLN A 308 -9.34 -0.74 17.96
CA GLN A 308 -9.18 0.69 18.21
C GLN A 308 -7.74 1.11 17.93
N PHE A 309 -7.54 2.31 17.38
CA PHE A 309 -6.24 2.90 17.07
C PHE A 309 -5.95 4.15 17.89
N TYR A 310 -6.97 4.94 18.24
CA TYR A 310 -6.86 6.23 18.92
C TYR A 310 -7.80 6.31 20.10
N SER A 311 -7.38 7.03 21.16
CA SER A 311 -8.21 7.23 22.35
C SER A 311 -8.18 8.69 22.80
N SER A 312 -9.30 9.17 23.32
CA SER A 312 -9.38 10.44 24.07
C SER A 312 -8.63 10.39 25.41
N ASP A 313 -8.22 9.21 25.85
CA ASP A 313 -7.36 9.04 27.03
C ASP A 313 -5.87 9.16 26.69
N ASN A 314 -5.53 9.86 25.62
CA ASN A 314 -4.19 10.26 25.21
C ASN A 314 -3.22 9.08 24.92
N TRP A 315 -3.73 8.01 24.32
CA TRP A 315 -2.88 6.96 23.76
C TRP A 315 -3.25 6.65 22.31
N ALA A 316 -2.29 6.13 21.55
CA ALA A 316 -2.50 5.75 20.16
C ALA A 316 -1.60 4.59 19.72
N LEU A 317 -2.02 3.90 18.63
CA LEU A 317 -1.24 2.91 17.91
C LEU A 317 -0.76 3.51 16.58
N ALA A 318 0.55 3.51 16.35
CA ALA A 318 1.16 4.04 15.14
C ALA A 318 1.67 2.91 14.21
N GLY A 319 1.37 3.00 12.93
CA GLY A 319 1.82 2.04 11.91
C GLY A 319 1.49 0.58 12.25
N GLU A 320 2.47 -0.32 12.11
CA GLU A 320 2.28 -1.75 12.36
C GLU A 320 1.97 -2.13 13.82
N ALA A 321 2.13 -1.24 14.79
CA ALA A 321 1.64 -1.52 16.14
C ALA A 321 0.11 -1.62 16.16
N GLY A 322 -0.58 -0.93 15.26
CA GLY A 322 -2.03 -1.02 15.07
C GLY A 322 -2.44 -2.14 14.12
N ALA A 323 -2.03 -2.09 12.87
CA ALA A 323 -2.48 -3.01 11.82
C ALA A 323 -1.41 -3.24 10.76
N PHE A 324 -1.49 -4.37 10.08
CA PHE A 324 -0.68 -4.70 8.91
C PHE A 324 -1.52 -5.48 7.90
N LEU A 325 -1.37 -5.15 6.63
CA LEU A 325 -2.11 -5.76 5.54
C LEU A 325 -1.16 -6.44 4.55
N ASP A 326 -1.45 -6.42 3.28
CA ASP A 326 -0.64 -7.00 2.21
C ASP A 326 0.41 -6.00 1.70
N PRO A 327 1.65 -6.41 1.41
CA PRO A 327 2.67 -5.53 0.86
C PRO A 327 2.51 -5.23 -0.64
N LEU A 328 1.58 -5.88 -1.37
CA LEU A 328 1.29 -5.55 -2.77
C LEU A 328 0.83 -4.08 -2.87
N TYR A 329 1.39 -3.34 -3.80
CA TYR A 329 1.24 -1.87 -3.95
C TYR A 329 1.90 -1.02 -2.85
N SER A 330 2.67 -1.62 -1.92
CA SER A 330 3.50 -0.90 -0.94
C SER A 330 2.76 0.02 0.03
N PRO A 331 1.59 -0.35 0.61
CA PRO A 331 0.78 0.56 1.43
C PRO A 331 1.34 0.80 2.84
N GLY A 332 2.40 0.13 3.25
CA GLY A 332 2.92 0.20 4.63
C GLY A 332 3.25 1.63 5.08
N THR A 333 3.94 2.40 4.24
CA THR A 333 4.28 3.79 4.56
C THR A 333 3.07 4.72 4.45
N ASP A 334 2.06 4.38 3.64
CA ASP A 334 0.79 5.11 3.56
C ASP A 334 0.07 5.08 4.91
N PHE A 335 -0.06 3.88 5.50
CA PHE A 335 -0.67 3.73 6.82
C PHE A 335 0.14 4.41 7.93
N ILE A 336 1.47 4.45 7.81
CA ILE A 336 2.31 5.25 8.71
C ILE A 336 2.00 6.74 8.56
N GLY A 337 1.95 7.26 7.33
CA GLY A 337 1.64 8.66 7.06
C GLY A 337 0.26 9.07 7.56
N LEU A 338 -0.75 8.25 7.30
CA LEU A 338 -2.13 8.45 7.78
C LEU A 338 -2.20 8.43 9.30
N SER A 339 -1.72 7.36 9.94
CA SER A 339 -1.78 7.24 11.41
C SER A 339 -1.03 8.37 12.10
N ASN A 340 0.17 8.70 11.64
CA ASN A 340 0.98 9.76 12.22
C ASN A 340 0.32 11.14 12.06
N THR A 341 -0.35 11.39 10.93
CA THR A 341 -1.06 12.65 10.70
C THR A 341 -2.24 12.80 11.65
N TRP A 342 -3.03 11.76 11.86
CA TRP A 342 -4.12 11.78 12.85
C TRP A 342 -3.60 11.91 14.29
N ILE A 343 -2.58 11.13 14.66
CA ILE A 343 -1.97 11.21 16.00
C ILE A 343 -1.41 12.60 16.26
N THR A 344 -0.72 13.18 15.28
CA THR A 344 -0.14 14.53 15.42
C THR A 344 -1.23 15.60 15.61
N ASP A 345 -2.35 15.53 14.88
CA ASP A 345 -3.49 16.44 15.06
C ASP A 345 -4.09 16.29 16.47
N LEU A 346 -4.30 15.06 16.96
CA LEU A 346 -4.80 14.81 18.32
C LEU A 346 -3.85 15.33 19.39
N VAL A 347 -2.56 14.98 19.29
CA VAL A 347 -1.53 15.38 20.27
C VAL A 347 -1.41 16.90 20.33
N THR A 348 -1.26 17.57 19.21
CA THR A 348 -1.02 19.01 19.18
C THR A 348 -2.21 19.79 19.69
N ARG A 349 -3.44 19.41 19.36
CA ARG A 349 -4.66 20.04 19.87
C ARG A 349 -4.85 19.82 21.36
N ASN A 350 -4.70 18.58 21.81
CA ASN A 350 -4.83 18.26 23.23
C ASN A 350 -3.80 19.03 24.10
N LEU A 351 -2.54 19.10 23.63
CA LEU A 351 -1.50 19.87 24.31
C LEU A 351 -1.74 21.38 24.29
N ASN A 352 -2.56 21.88 23.37
CA ASN A 352 -3.06 23.25 23.34
C ASN A 352 -4.35 23.46 24.16
N GLY A 353 -4.85 22.43 24.85
CA GLY A 353 -6.02 22.48 25.71
C GLY A 353 -7.36 22.26 25.01
N GLU A 354 -7.36 21.83 23.74
CA GLU A 354 -8.60 21.50 23.01
C GLU A 354 -9.13 20.13 23.44
N ASP A 355 -10.46 19.98 23.46
CA ASP A 355 -11.12 18.68 23.59
C ASP A 355 -10.98 17.87 22.29
N ILE A 356 -10.46 16.66 22.42
CA ILE A 356 -10.20 15.75 21.30
C ILE A 356 -11.16 14.55 21.23
N ALA A 357 -12.15 14.47 22.11
CA ALA A 357 -13.02 13.29 22.21
C ALA A 357 -13.71 12.96 20.87
N LEU A 358 -14.35 13.96 20.25
CA LEU A 358 -15.00 13.76 18.94
C LEU A 358 -13.98 13.42 17.85
N ARG A 359 -12.82 14.11 17.83
CA ARG A 359 -11.79 13.86 16.81
C ARG A 359 -11.22 12.46 16.90
N SER A 360 -10.92 11.97 18.12
CA SER A 360 -10.40 10.61 18.29
C SER A 360 -11.39 9.54 17.79
N LEU A 361 -12.69 9.72 18.03
CA LEU A 361 -13.73 8.84 17.50
C LEU A 361 -13.80 8.88 15.96
N VAL A 362 -13.80 10.07 15.37
CA VAL A 362 -13.87 10.25 13.91
C VAL A 362 -12.65 9.64 13.24
N PHE A 363 -11.45 9.89 13.77
CA PHE A 363 -10.20 9.37 13.19
C PHE A 363 -10.08 7.86 13.37
N ASP A 364 -10.49 7.32 14.51
CA ASP A 364 -10.53 5.88 14.74
C ASP A 364 -11.49 5.18 13.76
N HIS A 365 -12.67 5.75 13.56
CA HIS A 365 -13.63 5.24 12.58
C HIS A 365 -13.08 5.33 11.15
N ALA A 366 -12.53 6.47 10.76
CA ALA A 366 -11.95 6.69 9.43
C ALA A 366 -10.80 5.72 9.14
N HIS A 367 -9.89 5.52 10.10
CA HIS A 367 -8.80 4.55 9.97
C HIS A 367 -9.33 3.14 9.70
N LYS A 368 -10.31 2.69 10.51
CA LYS A 368 -10.93 1.37 10.34
C LYS A 368 -11.62 1.21 8.99
N GLN A 369 -12.30 2.23 8.50
CA GLN A 369 -12.97 2.19 7.19
C GLN A 369 -11.95 2.15 6.04
N LEU A 370 -10.91 2.98 6.10
CA LEU A 370 -9.84 2.95 5.11
C LEU A 370 -9.13 1.60 5.09
N PHE A 371 -8.77 1.07 6.24
CA PHE A 371 -8.09 -0.22 6.35
C PHE A 371 -8.96 -1.37 5.78
N ARG A 372 -10.27 -1.35 6.02
CA ARG A 372 -11.23 -2.29 5.41
C ARG A 372 -11.29 -2.13 3.89
N GLY A 373 -11.36 -0.88 3.40
CA GLY A 373 -11.37 -0.59 1.96
C GLY A 373 -10.12 -1.12 1.25
N TRP A 374 -8.93 -0.92 1.84
CA TRP A 374 -7.71 -1.55 1.33
C TRP A 374 -7.78 -3.08 1.40
N GLY A 375 -8.35 -3.65 2.47
CA GLY A 375 -8.52 -5.09 2.62
C GLY A 375 -9.32 -5.74 1.49
N THR A 376 -10.31 -5.04 0.92
CA THR A 376 -11.10 -5.58 -0.20
C THR A 376 -10.27 -5.75 -1.48
N VAL A 377 -9.21 -4.93 -1.66
CA VAL A 377 -8.31 -5.02 -2.82
C VAL A 377 -7.55 -6.35 -2.86
N TYR A 378 -7.29 -6.95 -1.71
CA TYR A 378 -6.46 -8.16 -1.58
C TYR A 378 -7.25 -9.43 -1.27
N ARG A 379 -8.39 -9.29 -0.57
CA ARG A 379 -9.17 -10.44 -0.08
C ARG A 379 -9.67 -11.32 -1.22
N ASN A 380 -9.27 -12.60 -1.19
CA ASN A 380 -9.64 -13.63 -2.18
C ASN A 380 -9.21 -13.28 -3.62
N MET A 381 -8.13 -12.49 -3.80
CA MET A 381 -7.64 -12.08 -5.12
C MET A 381 -6.44 -12.89 -5.59
N TYR A 382 -5.74 -13.58 -4.70
CA TYR A 382 -4.53 -14.31 -5.05
C TYR A 382 -4.74 -15.37 -6.15
N GLY A 383 -5.89 -16.04 -6.15
CA GLY A 383 -6.26 -16.98 -7.22
C GLY A 383 -6.39 -16.34 -8.62
N LEU A 384 -6.57 -15.00 -8.68
CA LEU A 384 -6.71 -14.25 -9.93
C LEU A 384 -5.39 -13.72 -10.48
N PHE A 385 -4.29 -13.69 -9.67
CA PHE A 385 -3.03 -13.07 -10.07
C PHE A 385 -2.39 -13.68 -11.33
N GLY A 386 -2.74 -14.94 -11.66
CA GLY A 386 -2.38 -15.57 -12.92
C GLY A 386 -3.33 -15.28 -14.09
N LYS A 387 -4.49 -14.61 -13.88
CA LYS A 387 -5.49 -14.32 -14.93
C LYS A 387 -5.24 -12.92 -15.51
N THR A 388 -4.40 -12.83 -16.53
CA THR A 388 -3.86 -11.58 -17.06
C THR A 388 -4.91 -10.53 -17.36
N GLN A 389 -5.98 -10.85 -18.12
CA GLN A 389 -6.98 -9.85 -18.51
C GLN A 389 -7.72 -9.27 -17.31
N ILE A 390 -8.05 -10.10 -16.31
CA ILE A 390 -8.70 -9.65 -15.08
C ILE A 390 -7.78 -8.68 -14.32
N MET A 391 -6.50 -9.06 -14.23
CA MET A 391 -5.51 -8.24 -13.53
C MET A 391 -5.23 -6.90 -14.23
N LEU A 392 -5.30 -6.84 -15.57
CA LEU A 392 -5.22 -5.56 -16.29
C LEU A 392 -6.35 -4.61 -15.88
N MET A 393 -7.60 -5.11 -15.85
CA MET A 393 -8.75 -4.29 -15.42
C MET A 393 -8.67 -3.93 -13.93
N LYS A 394 -8.19 -4.86 -13.11
CA LYS A 394 -7.98 -4.61 -11.69
C LYS A 394 -6.91 -3.53 -11.44
N LEU A 395 -5.79 -3.53 -12.15
CA LEU A 395 -4.78 -2.48 -12.06
C LEU A 395 -5.34 -1.11 -12.40
N ILE A 396 -6.16 -1.01 -13.47
CA ILE A 396 -6.82 0.25 -13.86
C ILE A 396 -7.66 0.78 -12.69
N TRP A 397 -8.48 -0.08 -12.09
CA TRP A 397 -9.33 0.32 -10.97
C TRP A 397 -8.53 0.67 -9.71
N ASP A 398 -7.61 -0.21 -9.30
CA ASP A 398 -6.86 -0.04 -8.06
C ASP A 398 -6.04 1.27 -8.07
N TRP A 399 -5.40 1.61 -9.19
CA TRP A 399 -4.65 2.86 -9.33
C TRP A 399 -5.56 4.08 -9.46
N ALA A 400 -6.60 4.01 -10.30
CA ALA A 400 -7.53 5.13 -10.44
C ALA A 400 -8.18 5.48 -9.10
N SER A 401 -8.69 4.49 -8.37
CA SER A 401 -9.33 4.68 -7.06
C SER A 401 -8.37 5.21 -6.00
N TYR A 402 -7.12 4.71 -5.97
CA TYR A 402 -6.09 5.14 -5.03
C TYR A 402 -5.67 6.60 -5.25
N TRP A 403 -5.44 7.01 -6.49
CA TRP A 403 -5.07 8.39 -6.79
C TRP A 403 -6.25 9.35 -6.66
N ALA A 404 -7.47 8.92 -7.05
CA ALA A 404 -8.67 9.76 -7.05
C ALA A 404 -9.14 10.17 -5.66
N MET A 405 -8.99 9.32 -4.63
CA MET A 405 -9.55 9.57 -3.29
C MET A 405 -8.50 9.58 -2.17
N PRO A 406 -7.81 8.47 -1.80
CA PRO A 406 -6.87 8.47 -0.70
C PRO A 406 -5.76 9.51 -0.83
N ASN A 407 -5.12 9.58 -1.99
CA ASN A 407 -4.06 10.55 -2.24
C ASN A 407 -4.57 12.00 -2.22
N LEU A 408 -5.70 12.28 -2.89
CA LEU A 408 -6.31 13.60 -2.91
C LEU A 408 -6.63 14.11 -1.50
N LEU A 409 -7.27 13.27 -0.68
CA LEU A 409 -7.62 13.64 0.70
C LEU A 409 -6.38 13.83 1.57
N PHE A 410 -5.37 12.97 1.41
CA PHE A 410 -4.14 13.07 2.21
C PHE A 410 -3.34 14.33 1.86
N SER A 411 -3.06 14.57 0.59
CA SER A 411 -2.26 15.72 0.14
C SER A 411 -2.91 17.07 0.49
N ASN A 412 -4.24 17.11 0.57
CA ASN A 412 -5.01 18.31 0.89
C ASN A 412 -5.46 18.38 2.37
N LYS A 413 -4.85 17.59 3.26
CA LYS A 413 -5.19 17.55 4.69
C LYS A 413 -6.68 17.26 4.97
N GLY A 414 -7.39 16.67 4.00
CA GLY A 414 -8.80 16.33 4.09
C GLY A 414 -9.11 15.42 5.28
N TYR A 415 -8.23 14.47 5.57
CA TYR A 415 -8.39 13.51 6.67
C TYR A 415 -8.33 14.11 8.09
N ILE A 416 -7.80 15.31 8.27
CA ILE A 416 -7.80 16.04 9.56
C ILE A 416 -8.78 17.23 9.57
N ASN A 417 -9.44 17.52 8.47
CA ASN A 417 -10.48 18.53 8.37
C ASN A 417 -11.84 17.89 8.66
N LEU A 418 -12.42 18.18 9.85
CA LEU A 418 -13.69 17.57 10.27
C LEU A 418 -14.85 17.88 9.34
N ASP A 419 -14.89 19.04 8.71
CA ASP A 419 -15.97 19.39 7.78
C ASP A 419 -15.89 18.58 6.49
N VAL A 420 -14.66 18.38 5.96
CA VAL A 420 -14.42 17.50 4.81
C VAL A 420 -14.78 16.06 5.18
N MET A 421 -14.36 15.60 6.36
CA MET A 421 -14.67 14.25 6.83
C MET A 421 -16.17 14.06 7.08
N LYS A 422 -16.88 15.06 7.60
CA LYS A 422 -18.34 15.03 7.75
C LYS A 422 -19.03 14.93 6.41
N PHE A 423 -18.60 15.69 5.42
CA PHE A 423 -19.12 15.60 4.05
C PHE A 423 -18.84 14.22 3.43
N TYR A 424 -17.61 13.74 3.55
CA TYR A 424 -17.19 12.43 3.04
C TYR A 424 -17.99 11.28 3.67
N ALA A 425 -18.22 11.32 4.99
CA ALA A 425 -18.87 10.27 5.76
C ALA A 425 -20.40 10.44 5.88
N SER A 426 -21.00 11.45 5.25
CA SER A 426 -22.47 11.66 5.29
C SER A 426 -23.22 10.48 4.68
N THR A 427 -24.48 10.30 5.07
CA THR A 427 -25.38 9.28 4.51
C THR A 427 -25.50 9.48 3.00
N ASN A 428 -25.18 8.45 2.22
CA ASN A 428 -25.02 8.51 0.76
C ASN A 428 -23.93 9.48 0.26
N GLY A 429 -23.03 9.91 1.16
CA GLY A 429 -21.89 10.75 0.82
C GLY A 429 -20.87 10.04 -0.06
N ILE A 430 -19.85 10.80 -0.50
CA ILE A 430 -18.80 10.29 -1.39
C ILE A 430 -18.12 9.04 -0.80
N GLY A 431 -17.83 9.02 0.49
CA GLY A 431 -17.16 7.88 1.12
C GLY A 431 -17.98 6.59 1.08
N HIS A 432 -19.31 6.68 1.26
CA HIS A 432 -20.19 5.53 1.13
C HIS A 432 -20.25 5.06 -0.33
N ARG A 433 -20.46 5.97 -1.27
CA ARG A 433 -20.47 5.68 -2.71
C ARG A 433 -19.15 5.03 -3.16
N PHE A 434 -18.01 5.59 -2.73
CA PHE A 434 -16.69 5.06 -3.03
C PHE A 434 -16.48 3.64 -2.48
N ALA A 435 -16.86 3.39 -1.23
CA ALA A 435 -16.75 2.08 -0.61
C ALA A 435 -17.61 1.03 -1.33
N LEU A 436 -18.86 1.36 -1.65
CA LEU A 436 -19.77 0.47 -2.37
C LEU A 436 -19.26 0.16 -3.79
N LEU A 437 -18.79 1.19 -4.50
CA LEU A 437 -18.24 1.04 -5.83
C LEU A 437 -17.00 0.13 -5.83
N ASN A 438 -16.10 0.34 -4.86
CA ASN A 438 -14.91 -0.51 -4.70
C ASN A 438 -15.30 -1.96 -4.38
N GLU A 439 -16.24 -2.18 -3.47
CA GLU A 439 -16.69 -3.53 -3.11
C GLU A 439 -17.29 -4.26 -4.33
N ASN A 440 -18.16 -3.60 -5.08
CA ASN A 440 -18.82 -4.17 -6.26
C ASN A 440 -17.84 -4.54 -7.36
N ILE A 441 -16.89 -3.67 -7.69
CA ILE A 441 -15.92 -3.98 -8.76
C ILE A 441 -14.96 -5.09 -8.35
N GLN A 442 -14.53 -5.14 -7.07
CA GLN A 442 -13.70 -6.23 -6.58
C GLN A 442 -14.50 -7.57 -6.58
N LEU A 443 -15.80 -7.53 -6.30
CA LEU A 443 -16.67 -8.69 -6.42
C LEU A 443 -16.81 -9.13 -7.89
N LEU A 444 -17.00 -8.18 -8.80
CA LEU A 444 -17.03 -8.45 -10.25
C LEU A 444 -15.77 -9.20 -10.72
N PHE A 445 -14.57 -8.77 -10.29
CA PHE A 445 -13.31 -9.46 -10.65
C PHE A 445 -13.27 -10.89 -10.14
N ARG A 446 -13.77 -11.16 -8.93
CA ARG A 446 -13.86 -12.52 -8.37
C ARG A 446 -14.84 -13.39 -9.18
N SER A 447 -16.04 -12.88 -9.43
CA SER A 447 -17.06 -13.60 -10.21
C SER A 447 -16.60 -13.84 -11.64
N TRP A 448 -15.93 -12.85 -12.27
CA TRP A 448 -15.31 -13.05 -13.59
C TRP A 448 -14.23 -14.13 -13.54
N GLY A 449 -13.51 -14.23 -12.43
CA GLY A 449 -12.48 -15.25 -12.21
C GLY A 449 -12.98 -16.69 -12.24
N GLU A 450 -14.27 -16.95 -12.10
CA GLU A 450 -14.89 -18.27 -12.19
C GLU A 450 -15.05 -18.75 -13.66
N TYR A 451 -14.95 -17.83 -14.61
CA TYR A 451 -15.04 -18.14 -16.03
C TYR A 451 -13.66 -18.37 -16.64
N GLU A 452 -13.60 -19.25 -17.63
CA GLU A 452 -12.40 -19.43 -18.44
C GLU A 452 -12.19 -18.20 -19.32
N THR A 453 -10.97 -17.70 -19.34
CA THR A 453 -10.56 -16.60 -20.21
C THR A 453 -9.43 -17.05 -21.13
N GLU A 454 -9.38 -16.52 -22.35
CA GLU A 454 -8.28 -16.80 -23.25
C GLU A 454 -6.97 -16.23 -22.66
N PRO A 455 -5.84 -16.94 -22.79
CA PRO A 455 -4.55 -16.41 -22.41
C PRO A 455 -4.24 -15.10 -23.14
N VAL A 456 -3.62 -14.16 -22.45
CA VAL A 456 -3.10 -12.92 -23.03
C VAL A 456 -1.60 -12.90 -22.80
N CYS A 457 -0.81 -12.73 -23.85
CA CYS A 457 0.65 -12.74 -23.83
C CYS A 457 1.23 -11.78 -24.88
N ASP A 458 2.56 -11.63 -24.89
CA ASP A 458 3.30 -10.88 -25.92
C ASP A 458 2.92 -9.40 -26.03
N HIS A 459 2.55 -8.75 -24.91
CA HIS A 459 2.18 -7.34 -24.87
C HIS A 459 3.03 -6.54 -23.89
N GLN A 460 3.41 -5.34 -24.32
CA GLN A 460 4.07 -4.34 -23.49
C GLN A 460 3.18 -3.09 -23.40
N LEU A 461 2.69 -2.79 -22.20
CA LEU A 461 1.62 -1.81 -21.97
C LEU A 461 2.13 -0.64 -21.13
N ASN A 462 1.90 0.58 -21.64
CA ASN A 462 2.20 1.80 -20.91
C ASN A 462 0.94 2.33 -20.22
N VAL A 463 0.94 2.37 -18.90
CA VAL A 463 -0.22 2.80 -18.09
C VAL A 463 -0.63 4.25 -18.35
N PHE A 464 0.30 5.11 -18.79
CA PHE A 464 0.00 6.50 -19.09
C PHE A 464 -0.51 6.73 -20.52
N ASP A 465 -0.73 5.67 -21.29
CA ASP A 465 -1.55 5.75 -22.51
C ASP A 465 -3.05 5.85 -22.16
N LEU A 466 -3.45 5.52 -20.91
CA LEU A 466 -4.76 5.81 -20.37
C LEU A 466 -4.77 7.26 -19.84
N ALA A 467 -5.48 8.14 -20.53
CA ALA A 467 -5.46 9.58 -20.27
C ALA A 467 -5.93 9.92 -18.84
N PHE A 468 -6.94 9.20 -18.33
CA PHE A 468 -7.43 9.44 -16.98
C PHE A 468 -6.42 9.01 -15.89
N LEU A 469 -5.64 7.93 -16.07
CA LEU A 469 -4.59 7.53 -15.13
C LEU A 469 -3.45 8.55 -15.12
N LYS A 470 -3.01 8.98 -16.29
CA LYS A 470 -1.98 10.02 -16.42
C LYS A 470 -2.39 11.31 -15.71
N ARG A 471 -3.65 11.74 -15.91
CA ARG A 471 -4.20 12.92 -15.26
C ARG A 471 -4.24 12.76 -13.75
N LEU A 472 -4.84 11.70 -13.22
CA LEU A 472 -4.95 11.46 -11.77
C LEU A 472 -3.57 11.46 -11.09
N GLN A 473 -2.58 10.84 -11.72
CA GLN A 473 -1.23 10.77 -11.17
C GLN A 473 -0.51 12.13 -11.23
N SER A 474 -0.74 12.93 -12.26
CA SER A 474 -0.13 14.26 -12.37
C SER A 474 -0.73 15.28 -11.40
N GLU A 475 -1.97 15.07 -10.98
CA GLU A 475 -2.70 15.93 -10.03
C GLU A 475 -2.32 15.65 -8.55
N ILE A 476 -1.52 14.61 -8.27
CA ILE A 476 -1.06 14.32 -6.91
C ILE A 476 -0.20 15.49 -6.38
N GLY A 477 -0.59 16.03 -5.23
CA GLY A 477 0.10 17.15 -4.60
C GLY A 477 -0.43 18.53 -4.99
N GLU A 478 -1.36 18.62 -5.96
CA GLU A 478 -2.12 19.85 -6.17
C GLU A 478 -2.88 20.22 -4.90
N GLN A 479 -2.90 21.50 -4.58
CA GLN A 479 -3.52 22.03 -3.37
C GLN A 479 -4.84 22.71 -3.70
N TYR A 480 -5.88 22.33 -2.97
CA TYR A 480 -7.24 22.85 -3.15
C TYR A 480 -7.71 23.52 -1.84
N ASN A 481 -8.45 24.62 -1.94
CA ASN A 481 -9.25 25.08 -0.83
C ASN A 481 -10.38 24.08 -0.54
N ARG A 482 -11.16 24.29 0.52
CA ARG A 482 -12.19 23.34 0.96
C ARG A 482 -13.26 23.08 -0.10
N GLU A 483 -13.75 24.14 -0.76
CA GLU A 483 -14.85 24.05 -1.73
C GLU A 483 -14.37 23.34 -3.01
N ASP A 484 -13.18 23.72 -3.48
CA ASP A 484 -12.55 23.09 -4.64
C ASP A 484 -12.20 21.61 -4.36
N LEU A 485 -11.76 21.28 -3.13
CA LEU A 485 -11.51 19.89 -2.74
C LEU A 485 -12.78 19.04 -2.82
N VAL A 486 -13.91 19.54 -2.31
CA VAL A 486 -15.20 18.84 -2.38
C VAL A 486 -15.64 18.67 -3.83
N SER A 487 -15.53 19.71 -4.65
CA SER A 487 -15.83 19.66 -6.08
C SER A 487 -14.94 18.65 -6.82
N LYS A 488 -13.65 18.60 -6.48
CA LYS A 488 -12.70 17.65 -7.03
C LYS A 488 -13.03 16.21 -6.65
N MET A 489 -13.40 15.96 -5.39
CA MET A 489 -13.85 14.64 -4.93
C MET A 489 -15.07 14.16 -5.71
N GLU A 490 -16.07 15.02 -5.95
CA GLU A 490 -17.25 14.70 -6.76
C GLU A 490 -16.89 14.43 -8.23
N SER A 491 -16.00 15.22 -8.81
CA SER A 491 -15.52 15.00 -10.17
C SER A 491 -14.78 13.67 -10.32
N ASN A 492 -13.91 13.35 -9.37
CA ASN A 492 -13.18 12.09 -9.34
C ASN A 492 -14.14 10.90 -9.12
N MET A 493 -15.15 11.07 -8.26
CA MET A 493 -16.16 10.02 -8.03
C MET A 493 -16.91 9.68 -9.32
N ARG A 494 -17.35 10.71 -10.08
CA ARG A 494 -17.98 10.51 -11.40
C ARG A 494 -17.07 9.80 -12.40
N LEU A 495 -15.76 10.07 -12.39
CA LEU A 495 -14.81 9.32 -13.21
C LEU A 495 -14.76 7.84 -12.82
N LEU A 496 -14.68 7.56 -11.51
CA LEU A 496 -14.65 6.19 -11.01
C LEU A 496 -15.92 5.40 -11.35
N GLU A 497 -17.09 6.03 -11.25
CA GLU A 497 -18.39 5.46 -11.68
C GLU A 497 -18.36 5.06 -13.16
N LYS A 498 -17.84 5.93 -14.04
CA LYS A 498 -17.67 5.66 -15.48
C LYS A 498 -16.71 4.50 -15.73
N ILE A 499 -15.58 4.45 -15.03
CA ILE A 499 -14.61 3.35 -15.17
C ILE A 499 -15.27 2.01 -14.83
N VAL A 500 -16.01 1.94 -13.71
CA VAL A 500 -16.72 0.72 -13.32
C VAL A 500 -17.76 0.32 -14.35
N ALA A 501 -18.56 1.29 -14.86
CA ALA A 501 -19.57 1.02 -15.88
C ALA A 501 -18.97 0.46 -17.17
N GLU A 502 -17.84 1.04 -17.65
CA GLU A 502 -17.20 0.55 -18.90
C GLU A 502 -16.54 -0.82 -18.72
N ILE A 503 -15.88 -1.07 -17.57
CA ILE A 503 -15.34 -2.40 -17.27
C ILE A 503 -16.48 -3.43 -17.22
N PHE A 504 -17.59 -3.12 -16.53
CA PHE A 504 -18.72 -4.03 -16.44
C PHE A 504 -19.35 -4.32 -17.81
N ARG A 505 -19.53 -3.32 -18.69
CA ARG A 505 -20.01 -3.53 -20.06
C ARG A 505 -19.13 -4.53 -20.82
N LYS A 506 -17.82 -4.36 -20.78
CA LYS A 506 -16.88 -5.27 -21.43
C LYS A 506 -17.01 -6.70 -20.92
N VAL A 507 -17.05 -6.85 -19.59
CA VAL A 507 -17.13 -8.17 -18.95
C VAL A 507 -18.49 -8.83 -19.21
N SER A 508 -19.60 -8.12 -19.05
CA SER A 508 -20.93 -8.67 -19.29
C SER A 508 -21.18 -9.00 -20.77
N THR A 509 -20.68 -8.17 -21.68
CA THR A 509 -20.71 -8.51 -23.12
C THR A 509 -19.93 -9.78 -23.42
N LEU A 510 -18.72 -9.93 -22.83
CA LEU A 510 -17.88 -11.12 -23.01
C LEU A 510 -18.56 -12.39 -22.48
N ILE A 511 -19.12 -12.33 -21.27
CA ILE A 511 -19.61 -13.51 -20.53
C ILE A 511 -21.06 -13.81 -20.84
N GLN A 512 -21.92 -12.79 -20.87
CA GLN A 512 -23.37 -12.92 -20.95
C GLN A 512 -23.94 -12.56 -22.33
N GLY A 513 -23.12 -11.97 -23.23
CA GLY A 513 -23.56 -11.49 -24.55
C GLY A 513 -24.50 -10.28 -24.46
N THR A 514 -24.41 -9.48 -23.40
CA THR A 514 -25.20 -8.25 -23.25
C THR A 514 -24.82 -7.22 -24.33
N PRO A 515 -25.74 -6.31 -24.71
CA PRO A 515 -25.41 -5.25 -25.65
C PRO A 515 -24.25 -4.39 -25.15
N PRO A 516 -23.23 -4.08 -25.99
CA PRO A 516 -22.06 -3.33 -25.56
C PRO A 516 -22.37 -1.88 -25.18
N ASP A 517 -23.52 -1.34 -25.61
CA ASP A 517 -23.92 0.05 -25.38
C ASP A 517 -25.09 0.20 -24.39
N MET A 518 -25.38 -0.86 -23.61
CA MET A 518 -26.40 -0.78 -22.57
C MET A 518 -26.05 0.25 -21.49
N ASP A 519 -27.07 0.90 -20.93
CA ASP A 519 -26.88 1.75 -19.74
C ASP A 519 -26.54 0.88 -18.52
N VAL A 520 -25.61 1.33 -17.68
CA VAL A 520 -25.13 0.59 -16.51
C VAL A 520 -25.25 1.43 -15.24
N ASP A 521 -25.91 0.90 -14.22
CA ASP A 521 -25.82 1.43 -12.85
C ASP A 521 -24.59 0.84 -12.16
N PRO A 522 -23.51 1.62 -11.94
CA PRO A 522 -22.25 1.11 -11.41
C PRO A 522 -22.35 0.59 -9.96
N TYR A 523 -23.44 0.93 -9.27
CA TYR A 523 -23.70 0.46 -7.91
C TYR A 523 -24.48 -0.85 -7.85
N LYS A 524 -24.90 -1.40 -9.02
CA LYS A 524 -25.70 -2.64 -9.11
C LYS A 524 -25.11 -3.67 -10.06
N ILE A 525 -23.80 -3.59 -10.31
CA ILE A 525 -23.10 -4.54 -11.21
C ILE A 525 -23.07 -5.94 -10.58
N ASN A 526 -23.49 -6.96 -11.35
CA ASN A 526 -23.41 -8.37 -10.98
C ASN A 526 -23.37 -9.23 -12.25
N LEU A 527 -22.65 -10.37 -12.21
CA LEU A 527 -22.61 -11.38 -13.29
C LEU A 527 -23.60 -12.54 -13.05
N GLU A 528 -24.24 -12.61 -11.89
CA GLU A 528 -25.25 -13.63 -11.63
C GLU A 528 -26.52 -13.33 -12.44
N SER A 529 -26.99 -14.29 -13.24
CA SER A 529 -28.29 -14.19 -13.91
C SER A 529 -29.40 -14.29 -12.86
N GLN A 530 -30.43 -13.44 -12.95
CA GLN A 530 -31.63 -13.68 -12.18
C GLN A 530 -32.32 -14.96 -12.66
N ALA A 531 -32.93 -15.71 -11.73
CA ALA A 531 -33.59 -16.98 -12.01
C ALA A 531 -34.76 -16.86 -13.03
N ASP A 532 -35.21 -15.64 -13.35
CA ASP A 532 -36.26 -15.32 -14.30
C ASP A 532 -35.76 -14.99 -15.73
N GLY A 533 -34.43 -15.09 -15.98
CA GLY A 533 -33.86 -14.78 -17.28
C GLY A 533 -33.79 -13.28 -17.61
N THR A 534 -34.13 -12.40 -16.69
CA THR A 534 -33.95 -10.96 -16.88
C THR A 534 -32.49 -10.59 -16.71
N HIS A 535 -31.88 -10.05 -17.76
CA HIS A 535 -30.54 -9.49 -17.66
C HIS A 535 -30.57 -8.26 -16.74
N MET A 536 -29.68 -8.25 -15.74
CA MET A 536 -29.65 -7.17 -14.77
C MET A 536 -29.34 -5.82 -15.41
N THR A 537 -30.22 -4.92 -15.10
CA THR A 537 -30.18 -3.47 -14.93
C THR A 537 -29.73 -2.63 -16.09
N THR A 538 -30.60 -2.53 -17.02
CA THR A 538 -30.74 -1.37 -17.87
C THR A 538 -31.80 -0.46 -17.23
N GLY A 539 -31.39 0.62 -16.60
CA GLY A 539 -32.32 1.62 -16.10
C GLY A 539 -32.42 1.72 -14.58
N GLY A 540 -32.14 2.88 -14.10
CA GLY A 540 -32.22 3.33 -12.72
C GLY A 540 -31.71 4.76 -12.63
N PRO A 541 -31.94 5.47 -11.52
CA PRO A 541 -31.54 6.88 -11.40
C PRO A 541 -30.01 7.10 -11.52
N ASN A 542 -29.21 6.06 -11.36
CA ASN A 542 -27.74 6.10 -11.46
C ASN A 542 -27.22 5.43 -12.73
N ALA A 543 -28.07 5.00 -13.65
CA ALA A 543 -27.65 4.36 -14.88
C ALA A 543 -26.85 5.34 -15.77
N LEU A 544 -25.68 4.94 -16.20
CA LEU A 544 -24.76 5.74 -16.99
C LEU A 544 -24.75 5.24 -18.44
N PRO A 545 -24.87 6.16 -19.42
CA PRO A 545 -24.63 5.85 -20.81
C PRO A 545 -23.13 5.56 -21.05
N VAL A 546 -22.80 5.11 -22.24
CA VAL A 546 -21.41 4.92 -22.67
C VAL A 546 -20.61 6.19 -22.53
N ASP A 547 -19.44 6.11 -21.85
CA ASP A 547 -18.42 7.15 -21.90
C ASP A 547 -17.33 6.75 -22.91
N HIS A 548 -17.40 7.32 -24.10
CA HIS A 548 -16.50 6.98 -25.20
C HIS A 548 -15.02 7.23 -24.89
N ALA A 549 -14.69 8.24 -24.06
CA ALA A 549 -13.32 8.54 -23.70
C ALA A 549 -12.74 7.51 -22.72
N VAL A 550 -13.48 7.15 -21.69
CA VAL A 550 -13.09 6.12 -20.72
C VAL A 550 -13.04 4.75 -21.39
N ARG A 551 -14.04 4.44 -22.27
CA ARG A 551 -14.06 3.21 -23.06
C ARG A 551 -12.81 3.07 -23.93
N ALA A 552 -12.45 4.11 -24.69
CA ALA A 552 -11.28 4.10 -25.55
C ALA A 552 -9.97 3.90 -24.76
N ASP A 553 -9.87 4.44 -23.56
CA ASP A 553 -8.73 4.19 -22.68
C ASP A 553 -8.70 2.72 -22.20
N ILE A 554 -9.82 2.18 -21.73
CA ILE A 554 -9.91 0.78 -21.27
C ILE A 554 -9.60 -0.21 -22.42
N GLU A 555 -10.01 0.09 -23.64
CA GLU A 555 -9.75 -0.74 -24.81
C GLU A 555 -8.27 -0.94 -25.11
N LYS A 556 -7.40 0.00 -24.75
CA LYS A 556 -5.94 -0.15 -24.88
C LYS A 556 -5.36 -1.30 -24.03
N MET A 557 -6.10 -1.76 -23.03
CA MET A 557 -5.72 -2.89 -22.15
C MET A 557 -6.74 -4.05 -22.19
N TRP A 558 -7.61 -4.10 -23.23
CA TRP A 558 -8.61 -5.15 -23.41
C TRP A 558 -8.27 -6.02 -24.60
N PHE A 559 -8.01 -7.31 -24.39
CA PHE A 559 -7.57 -8.28 -25.40
C PHE A 559 -8.56 -9.44 -25.63
N GLN A 560 -9.57 -9.58 -24.79
CA GLN A 560 -10.57 -10.63 -24.88
C GLN A 560 -11.56 -10.35 -26.03
N LYS A 561 -11.88 -11.38 -26.80
CA LYS A 561 -12.88 -11.33 -27.87
C LYS A 561 -14.10 -12.14 -27.46
N VAL A 562 -15.29 -11.66 -27.83
CA VAL A 562 -16.53 -12.45 -27.71
C VAL A 562 -16.39 -13.67 -28.61
N LYS A 563 -16.44 -14.89 -28.05
CA LYS A 563 -16.53 -16.11 -28.88
C LYS A 563 -17.81 -16.03 -29.69
N ALA A 564 -17.70 -16.07 -31.01
CA ALA A 564 -18.87 -16.25 -31.85
C ALA A 564 -19.62 -17.49 -31.35
N ARG A 565 -20.92 -17.33 -31.03
CA ARG A 565 -21.76 -18.50 -30.68
C ARG A 565 -21.62 -19.50 -31.80
N GLN A 566 -20.97 -20.65 -31.55
CA GLN A 566 -21.11 -21.79 -32.42
C GLN A 566 -22.60 -22.12 -32.39
N ASN A 567 -23.28 -21.89 -33.54
CA ASN A 567 -24.61 -22.41 -33.75
C ASN A 567 -24.50 -23.93 -33.61
N VAL A 568 -24.82 -24.45 -32.44
CA VAL A 568 -25.12 -25.88 -32.30
C VAL A 568 -26.43 -26.06 -33.04
N SER A 569 -26.36 -26.45 -34.31
CA SER A 569 -27.50 -27.00 -35.02
C SER A 569 -27.90 -28.27 -34.28
N ILE A 570 -29.11 -28.23 -33.70
CA ILE A 570 -29.84 -29.38 -33.15
C ILE A 570 -30.17 -30.36 -34.26
#